data_746237a082645e78c6ce98715c49cab3
#
_entry.id   746237a082645e78c6ce98715c49cab3
#
_cell.length_a   1.000
_cell.length_b   1.000
_cell.length_c   1.000
_cell.angle_alpha   90.00
_cell.angle_beta   90.00
_cell.angle_gamma   90.00
#
_symmetry.space_group_name_H-M   'P 1'
#
loop_
_entity.id
_entity.type
_entity.pdbx_description
1 polymer ?
#
loop_
_entity_poly.entity_id
_entity_poly.type
_entity_poly.pdbx_seq_one_letter_code
_entity_poly.pdbx_strand_id
1 'polypeptide(L)'
;KRGAFDRGSFATLLGVTVRGAAARIVAMGDSMVLGLPIDGATLSFPYSLSDEFDRRPLLLSTSRDANNALFDRSVARGCITRWPLHPGAVLLLMTDALGQWLLRRGASASSCAVLLAIRTPEDLHAFVRSEQASGAMRRDDTTLLHLSAEEA
;
A
#
# COMPACT_ATOMS: atom_id res chain seq x y z
N LYS A 1 6.81 -31.70 -11.32
CA LYS A 1 7.53 -30.40 -11.20
C LYS A 1 7.31 -29.44 -12.39
N ARG A 2 6.63 -29.82 -13.47
CA ARG A 2 6.34 -28.92 -14.62
C ARG A 2 5.23 -27.88 -14.35
N GLY A 3 4.24 -28.16 -13.52
CA GLY A 3 3.07 -27.28 -13.33
C GLY A 3 3.30 -25.96 -12.60
N ALA A 4 4.47 -25.71 -11.99
CA ALA A 4 4.78 -24.45 -11.34
C ALA A 4 5.26 -23.38 -12.34
N PHE A 5 5.93 -23.80 -13.43
CA PHE A 5 6.42 -22.89 -14.48
C PHE A 5 5.31 -22.45 -15.44
N ASP A 6 4.26 -23.24 -15.60
CA ASP A 6 3.17 -22.93 -16.54
C ASP A 6 2.25 -21.79 -16.05
N ARG A 7 2.24 -21.50 -14.75
CA ARG A 7 1.41 -20.44 -14.15
C ARG A 7 2.09 -19.07 -14.08
N GLY A 8 3.39 -19.00 -14.34
CA GLY A 8 4.19 -17.78 -14.21
C GLY A 8 4.48 -17.40 -12.76
N SER A 9 5.28 -16.35 -12.59
CA SER A 9 5.50 -15.67 -11.31
C SER A 9 4.49 -14.57 -11.14
N PHE A 10 4.17 -14.24 -9.88
CA PHE A 10 3.20 -13.21 -9.53
C PHE A 10 3.89 -12.12 -8.70
N ALA A 11 3.46 -10.89 -8.89
CA ALA A 11 3.96 -9.72 -8.16
C ALA A 11 2.84 -8.74 -7.85
N THR A 12 3.02 -7.98 -6.78
CA THR A 12 2.26 -6.79 -6.48
C THR A 12 2.87 -5.58 -7.19
N LEU A 13 2.07 -4.56 -7.48
CA LEU A 13 2.50 -3.28 -8.01
C LEU A 13 1.80 -2.16 -7.26
N LEU A 14 2.57 -1.31 -6.62
CA LEU A 14 2.10 -0.03 -6.08
C LEU A 14 2.96 1.08 -6.66
N GLY A 15 2.34 2.02 -7.36
CA GLY A 15 3.02 3.12 -8.01
C GLY A 15 2.32 4.45 -7.82
N VAL A 16 3.10 5.51 -7.66
CA VAL A 16 2.60 6.89 -7.55
C VAL A 16 3.29 7.76 -8.59
N THR A 17 2.51 8.55 -9.31
CA THR A 17 3.01 9.59 -10.20
C THR A 17 2.42 10.92 -9.77
N VAL A 18 3.29 11.89 -9.50
CA VAL A 18 2.88 13.26 -9.14
C VAL A 18 2.95 14.16 -10.37
N ARG A 19 1.87 14.89 -10.64
CA ARG A 19 1.82 15.92 -11.70
C ARG A 19 1.04 17.13 -11.19
N GLY A 20 1.74 18.25 -11.04
CA GLY A 20 1.16 19.44 -10.40
C GLY A 20 0.62 19.10 -9.01
N ALA A 21 -0.56 19.59 -8.65
CA ALA A 21 -1.20 19.35 -7.38
C ALA A 21 -2.02 18.04 -7.32
N ALA A 22 -1.56 16.98 -7.99
CA ALA A 22 -2.27 15.69 -7.98
C ALA A 22 -1.33 14.48 -8.01
N ALA A 23 -1.65 13.49 -7.19
CA ALA A 23 -1.06 12.16 -7.21
C ALA A 23 -1.99 11.20 -7.97
N ARG A 24 -1.47 10.53 -9.00
CA ARG A 24 -2.10 9.38 -9.63
C ARG A 24 -1.49 8.12 -9.05
N ILE A 25 -2.31 7.24 -8.54
CA ILE A 25 -1.91 6.04 -7.83
C ILE A 25 -2.40 4.84 -8.62
N VAL A 26 -1.54 3.85 -8.78
CA VAL A 26 -1.86 2.54 -9.36
C VAL A 26 -1.54 1.49 -8.31
N ALA A 27 -2.48 0.61 -7.99
CA ALA A 27 -2.29 -0.49 -7.06
C ALA A 27 -2.87 -1.78 -7.63
N MET A 28 -2.04 -2.82 -7.69
CA MET A 28 -2.41 -4.19 -8.02
C MET A 28 -1.72 -5.09 -7.00
N GLY A 29 -2.48 -5.95 -6.35
CA GLY A 29 -1.96 -6.77 -5.25
C GLY A 29 -2.44 -6.26 -3.90
N ASP A 30 -1.67 -6.54 -2.88
CA ASP A 30 -1.98 -6.32 -1.47
C ASP A 30 -1.15 -5.23 -0.79
N SER A 31 -0.38 -4.47 -1.55
CA SER A 31 0.26 -3.25 -1.07
C SER A 31 -0.73 -2.07 -1.12
N MET A 32 -0.61 -1.15 -0.19
CA MET A 32 -1.52 0.00 -0.09
C MET A 32 -0.79 1.33 0.07
N VAL A 33 -1.52 2.40 -0.23
CA VAL A 33 -1.11 3.77 0.07
C VAL A 33 -2.11 4.41 1.03
N LEU A 34 -1.56 5.16 1.98
CA LEU A 34 -2.30 6.05 2.86
C LEU A 34 -1.93 7.48 2.52
N GLY A 35 -2.93 8.33 2.31
CA GLY A 35 -2.75 9.78 2.14
C GLY A 35 -3.11 10.51 3.42
N LEU A 36 -2.18 11.34 3.89
CA LEU A 36 -2.34 12.22 5.05
C LEU A 36 -2.37 13.66 4.53
N PRO A 37 -3.55 14.20 4.20
CA PRO A 37 -3.68 15.61 3.85
C PRO A 37 -3.46 16.48 5.09
N ILE A 38 -3.07 17.74 4.91
CA ILE A 38 -2.96 18.71 6.03
C ILE A 38 -4.34 18.94 6.63
N ASP A 39 -5.33 19.13 5.77
CA ASP A 39 -6.72 19.36 6.15
C ASP A 39 -7.58 18.27 5.52
N GLY A 40 -8.38 17.58 6.33
CA GLY A 40 -9.33 16.60 5.86
C GLY A 40 -9.11 15.18 6.39
N ALA A 41 -9.90 14.26 5.86
CA ALA A 41 -9.85 12.86 6.26
C ALA A 41 -8.69 12.12 5.59
N THR A 42 -8.11 11.19 6.32
CA THR A 42 -7.13 10.23 5.81
C THR A 42 -7.72 9.44 4.64
N LEU A 43 -6.97 9.30 3.56
CA LEU A 43 -7.34 8.55 2.37
C LEU A 43 -6.57 7.23 2.34
N SER A 44 -7.19 6.15 1.90
CA SER A 44 -6.51 4.86 1.72
C SER A 44 -6.88 4.23 0.38
N PHE A 45 -5.96 3.48 -0.23
CA PHE A 45 -6.18 2.76 -1.49
C PHE A 45 -5.17 1.61 -1.64
N PRO A 46 -5.54 0.43 -2.17
CA PRO A 46 -6.88 0.04 -2.62
C PRO A 46 -7.80 -0.40 -1.49
N TYR A 47 -7.29 -0.59 -0.28
CA TYR A 47 -8.01 -1.09 0.88
C TYR A 47 -8.42 0.03 1.83
N SER A 48 -9.59 -0.11 2.45
CA SER A 48 -10.12 0.78 3.48
C SER A 48 -10.40 0.08 4.80
N LEU A 49 -10.50 -1.25 4.78
CA LEU A 49 -10.74 -2.10 5.94
C LEU A 49 -9.67 -3.18 6.05
N SER A 50 -9.33 -3.55 7.27
CA SER A 50 -8.27 -4.53 7.54
C SER A 50 -8.59 -5.96 7.08
N ASP A 51 -9.87 -6.33 7.03
CA ASP A 51 -10.33 -7.65 6.58
C ASP A 51 -10.27 -7.83 5.06
N GLU A 52 -10.12 -6.75 4.31
CA GLU A 52 -9.93 -6.81 2.86
C GLU A 52 -8.60 -7.47 2.48
N PHE A 53 -7.59 -7.43 3.37
CA PHE A 53 -6.32 -8.14 3.20
C PHE A 53 -6.42 -9.67 3.30
N ASP A 54 -7.52 -10.20 3.83
CA ASP A 54 -7.77 -11.63 3.91
C ASP A 54 -8.33 -12.19 2.60
N ARG A 55 -8.65 -11.33 1.63
CA ARG A 55 -9.11 -11.70 0.29
C ARG A 55 -7.91 -11.98 -0.62
N ARG A 56 -8.14 -12.82 -1.62
CA ARG A 56 -7.11 -13.07 -2.64
C ARG A 56 -6.89 -11.82 -3.50
N PRO A 57 -5.69 -11.23 -3.50
CA PRO A 57 -5.43 -10.02 -4.27
C PRO A 57 -5.35 -10.33 -5.77
N LEU A 58 -5.63 -9.31 -6.59
CA LEU A 58 -5.35 -9.32 -8.01
C LEU A 58 -3.86 -9.03 -8.21
N LEU A 59 -3.11 -10.00 -8.73
CA LEU A 59 -1.66 -9.92 -8.91
C LEU A 59 -1.30 -9.79 -10.39
N LEU A 60 -0.18 -9.11 -10.68
CA LEU A 60 0.47 -9.16 -11.97
C LEU A 60 1.18 -10.50 -12.15
N SER A 61 1.05 -11.11 -13.32
CA SER A 61 1.76 -12.34 -13.67
C SER A 61 2.74 -12.13 -14.82
N THR A 62 3.81 -12.92 -14.84
CA THR A 62 4.68 -13.04 -16.02
C THR A 62 4.01 -13.82 -17.14
N SER A 63 2.94 -14.57 -16.86
CA SER A 63 2.10 -15.22 -17.87
C SER A 63 1.01 -14.26 -18.34
N ARG A 64 0.96 -14.03 -19.67
CA ARG A 64 -0.05 -13.15 -20.28
C ARG A 64 -1.48 -13.60 -19.96
N ASP A 65 -1.73 -14.89 -20.05
CA ASP A 65 -3.08 -15.45 -19.86
C ASP A 65 -3.58 -15.28 -18.43
N ALA A 66 -2.68 -15.30 -17.45
CA ALA A 66 -3.03 -15.03 -16.05
C ALA A 66 -3.41 -13.55 -15.78
N ASN A 67 -3.09 -12.66 -16.71
CA ASN A 67 -3.42 -11.22 -16.63
C ASN A 67 -4.73 -10.86 -17.35
N ASN A 68 -5.50 -11.84 -17.88
CA ASN A 68 -6.70 -11.55 -18.67
C ASN A 68 -7.71 -10.67 -17.92
N ALA A 69 -7.85 -10.83 -16.61
CA ALA A 69 -8.71 -9.97 -15.80
C ALA A 69 -8.29 -8.48 -15.81
N LEU A 70 -6.99 -8.18 -15.99
CA LEU A 70 -6.48 -6.82 -16.04
C LEU A 70 -6.81 -6.09 -17.35
N PHE A 71 -7.20 -6.83 -18.41
CA PHE A 71 -7.66 -6.24 -19.66
C PHE A 71 -9.14 -5.82 -19.62
N ASP A 72 -9.89 -6.23 -18.58
CA ASP A 72 -11.20 -5.67 -18.33
C ASP A 72 -11.08 -4.22 -17.85
N ARG A 73 -11.78 -3.31 -18.55
CA ARG A 73 -11.70 -1.87 -18.27
C ARG A 73 -12.21 -1.52 -16.87
N SER A 74 -13.17 -2.26 -16.34
CA SER A 74 -13.72 -2.02 -15.00
C SER A 74 -12.70 -2.41 -13.93
N VAL A 75 -12.05 -3.56 -14.09
CA VAL A 75 -10.97 -4.05 -13.23
C VAL A 75 -9.78 -3.08 -13.27
N ALA A 76 -9.33 -2.72 -14.48
CA ALA A 76 -8.21 -1.79 -14.66
C ALA A 76 -8.47 -0.42 -14.03
N ARG A 77 -9.72 0.10 -14.12
CA ARG A 77 -10.12 1.35 -13.46
C ARG A 77 -10.12 1.22 -11.95
N GLY A 78 -10.53 0.09 -11.39
CA GLY A 78 -10.48 -0.21 -9.95
C GLY A 78 -9.06 -0.22 -9.38
N CYS A 79 -8.05 -0.45 -10.24
CA CYS A 79 -6.64 -0.41 -9.85
C CYS A 79 -6.03 1.00 -9.84
N ILE A 80 -6.79 2.04 -10.14
CA ILE A 80 -6.27 3.41 -10.32
C ILE A 80 -7.13 4.39 -9.53
N THR A 81 -6.47 5.29 -8.80
CA THR A 81 -7.13 6.44 -8.18
C THR A 81 -6.33 7.72 -8.40
N ARG A 82 -6.93 8.86 -8.11
CA ARG A 82 -6.28 10.17 -8.18
C ARG A 82 -6.68 10.98 -6.96
N TRP A 83 -5.68 11.48 -6.24
CA TRP A 83 -5.86 12.33 -5.08
C TRP A 83 -5.31 13.72 -5.30
N PRO A 84 -5.94 14.77 -4.74
CA PRO A 84 -5.28 16.06 -4.63
C PRO A 84 -4.06 15.92 -3.72
N LEU A 85 -2.98 16.61 -4.07
CA LEU A 85 -1.74 16.61 -3.32
C LEU A 85 -1.36 18.07 -3.07
N HIS A 86 -1.62 18.54 -1.86
CA HIS A 86 -1.27 19.88 -1.42
C HIS A 86 0.13 19.89 -0.79
N PRO A 87 0.85 21.02 -0.79
CA PRO A 87 2.09 21.17 -0.04
C PRO A 87 1.92 20.71 1.41
N GLY A 88 2.90 19.97 1.94
CA GLY A 88 2.87 19.39 3.27
C GLY A 88 2.07 18.08 3.41
N ALA A 89 1.30 17.65 2.41
CA ALA A 89 0.66 16.34 2.42
C ALA A 89 1.72 15.22 2.36
N VAL A 90 1.42 14.10 3.02
CA VAL A 90 2.30 12.91 3.04
C VAL A 90 1.56 11.71 2.47
N LEU A 91 2.24 10.94 1.63
CA LEU A 91 1.79 9.61 1.21
C LEU A 91 2.69 8.56 1.85
N LEU A 92 2.08 7.59 2.52
CA LEU A 92 2.74 6.42 3.07
C LEU A 92 2.39 5.22 2.19
N LEU A 93 3.39 4.65 1.50
CA LEU A 93 3.23 3.44 0.72
C LEU A 93 3.76 2.26 1.55
N MET A 94 3.01 1.18 1.61
CA MET A 94 3.34 0.07 2.49
C MET A 94 2.88 -1.28 1.95
N THR A 95 3.59 -2.33 2.36
CA THR A 95 3.18 -3.70 2.12
C THR A 95 2.05 -4.12 3.06
N ASP A 96 1.44 -5.23 2.75
CA ASP A 96 0.22 -5.78 3.35
C ASP A 96 0.26 -5.93 4.88
N ALA A 97 1.34 -6.47 5.46
CA ALA A 97 1.44 -6.64 6.91
C ALA A 97 1.32 -5.31 7.66
N LEU A 98 1.97 -4.28 7.13
CA LEU A 98 1.94 -2.93 7.72
C LEU A 98 0.61 -2.24 7.44
N GLY A 99 0.06 -2.39 6.23
CA GLY A 99 -1.25 -1.85 5.86
C GLY A 99 -2.37 -2.44 6.70
N GLN A 100 -2.39 -3.76 6.87
CA GLN A 100 -3.36 -4.44 7.71
C GLN A 100 -3.23 -4.00 9.18
N TRP A 101 -1.99 -3.89 9.71
CA TRP A 101 -1.74 -3.38 11.06
C TRP A 101 -2.32 -1.97 11.25
N LEU A 102 -2.11 -1.08 10.28
CA LEU A 102 -2.60 0.29 10.32
C LEU A 102 -4.14 0.36 10.29
N LEU A 103 -4.77 -0.37 9.34
CA LEU A 103 -6.22 -0.37 9.19
C LEU A 103 -6.96 -1.05 10.36
N ARG A 104 -6.36 -2.05 11.01
CA ARG A 104 -6.89 -2.61 12.27
C ARG A 104 -6.98 -1.57 13.39
N ARG A 105 -6.17 -0.54 13.35
CA ARG A 105 -6.17 0.60 14.27
C ARG A 105 -6.98 1.79 13.76
N GLY A 106 -7.77 1.57 12.70
CA GLY A 106 -8.63 2.58 12.07
C GLY A 106 -7.83 3.73 11.44
N ALA A 107 -6.56 3.51 11.06
CA ALA A 107 -5.65 4.55 10.58
C ALA A 107 -5.70 5.82 11.44
N SER A 108 -5.76 5.63 12.76
CA SER A 108 -5.89 6.72 13.74
C SER A 108 -4.69 7.67 13.70
N ALA A 109 -4.87 8.90 14.18
CA ALA A 109 -3.79 9.87 14.25
C ALA A 109 -2.56 9.34 15.00
N SER A 110 -2.76 8.57 16.08
CA SER A 110 -1.66 7.95 16.84
C SER A 110 -0.93 6.88 16.05
N SER A 111 -1.62 5.99 15.32
CA SER A 111 -0.98 4.97 14.51
C SER A 111 -0.26 5.56 13.29
N CYS A 112 -0.82 6.61 12.69
CA CYS A 112 -0.15 7.36 11.63
C CYS A 112 1.11 8.07 12.15
N ALA A 113 1.06 8.67 13.34
CA ALA A 113 2.21 9.33 13.95
C ALA A 113 3.37 8.35 14.21
N VAL A 114 3.07 7.11 14.61
CA VAL A 114 4.08 6.06 14.76
C VAL A 114 4.79 5.80 13.42
N LEU A 115 4.05 5.63 12.33
CA LEU A 115 4.64 5.38 11.01
C LEU A 115 5.42 6.60 10.51
N LEU A 116 4.93 7.81 10.75
CA LEU A 116 5.63 9.04 10.39
C LEU A 116 6.94 9.24 11.17
N ALA A 117 7.06 8.68 12.37
CA ALA A 117 8.27 8.74 13.17
C ALA A 117 9.39 7.80 12.69
N ILE A 118 9.05 6.79 11.90
CA ILE A 118 10.04 5.85 11.32
C ILE A 118 10.81 6.59 10.23
N ARG A 119 12.12 6.77 10.42
CA ARG A 119 12.98 7.52 9.50
C ARG A 119 14.11 6.68 8.91
N THR A 120 14.47 5.59 9.56
CA THR A 120 15.57 4.72 9.15
C THR A 120 15.11 3.27 8.99
N PRO A 121 15.83 2.44 8.25
CA PRO A 121 15.57 1.01 8.20
C PRO A 121 15.61 0.35 9.58
N GLU A 122 16.48 0.82 10.48
CA GLU A 122 16.63 0.32 11.84
C GLU A 122 15.38 0.59 12.69
N ASP A 123 14.79 1.80 12.55
CA ASP A 123 13.53 2.16 13.21
C ASP A 123 12.41 1.23 12.74
N LEU A 124 12.29 1.03 11.41
CA LEU A 124 11.29 0.13 10.84
C LEU A 124 11.48 -1.30 11.36
N HIS A 125 12.71 -1.80 11.36
CA HIS A 125 13.01 -3.14 11.84
C HIS A 125 12.66 -3.31 13.32
N ALA A 126 13.04 -2.36 14.18
CA ALA A 126 12.72 -2.40 15.60
C ALA A 126 11.20 -2.38 15.84
N PHE A 127 10.49 -1.51 15.13
CA PHE A 127 9.04 -1.41 15.19
C PHE A 127 8.36 -2.73 14.76
N VAL A 128 8.70 -3.25 13.58
CA VAL A 128 8.11 -4.48 13.04
C VAL A 128 8.34 -5.66 13.98
N ARG A 129 9.56 -5.83 14.50
CA ARG A 129 9.88 -6.90 15.46
C ARG A 129 9.04 -6.80 16.73
N SER A 130 8.85 -5.60 17.26
CA SER A 130 8.02 -5.36 18.45
C SER A 130 6.56 -5.74 18.21
N GLU A 131 5.98 -5.28 17.09
CA GLU A 131 4.57 -5.53 16.76
C GLU A 131 4.32 -7.01 16.40
N GLN A 132 5.29 -7.68 15.78
CA GLN A 132 5.23 -9.12 15.51
C GLN A 132 5.38 -9.95 16.78
N ALA A 133 6.26 -9.55 17.71
CA ALA A 133 6.46 -10.24 18.98
C ALA A 133 5.22 -10.16 19.88
N SER A 134 4.50 -9.03 19.84
CA SER A 134 3.23 -8.84 20.55
C SER A 134 2.03 -9.54 19.89
N GLY A 135 2.18 -10.07 18.67
CA GLY A 135 1.09 -10.63 17.87
C GLY A 135 0.18 -9.59 17.22
N ALA A 136 0.52 -8.30 17.29
CA ALA A 136 -0.27 -7.23 16.72
C ALA A 136 -0.08 -7.06 15.21
N MET A 137 1.03 -7.57 14.67
CA MET A 137 1.34 -7.60 13.24
C MET A 137 1.66 -9.02 12.81
N ARG A 138 1.18 -9.42 11.63
CA ARG A 138 1.53 -10.72 11.06
C ARG A 138 3.00 -10.77 10.67
N ARG A 139 3.59 -11.97 10.66
CA ARG A 139 4.96 -12.17 10.19
C ARG A 139 4.98 -12.22 8.68
N ASP A 140 5.49 -11.15 8.08
CA ASP A 140 5.68 -11.03 6.63
C ASP A 140 6.73 -9.97 6.34
N ASP A 141 7.18 -9.90 5.08
CA ASP A 141 8.08 -8.86 4.61
C ASP A 141 7.40 -7.49 4.69
N THR A 142 8.12 -6.51 5.22
CA THR A 142 7.56 -5.20 5.52
C THR A 142 8.38 -4.09 4.88
N THR A 143 7.73 -3.27 4.09
CA THR A 143 8.32 -2.09 3.46
C THR A 143 7.45 -0.86 3.76
N LEU A 144 8.10 0.25 4.04
CA LEU A 144 7.47 1.56 4.22
C LEU A 144 8.22 2.61 3.39
N LEU A 145 7.49 3.34 2.56
CA LEU A 145 8.03 4.47 1.80
C LEU A 145 7.22 5.73 2.15
N HIS A 146 7.93 6.81 2.47
CA HIS A 146 7.36 8.13 2.70
C HIS A 146 7.58 9.02 1.48
N LEU A 147 6.52 9.66 1.00
CA LEU A 147 6.57 10.71 -0.01
C LEU A 147 5.94 11.97 0.59
N SER A 148 6.71 13.04 0.70
CA SER A 148 6.24 14.35 1.16
C SER A 148 6.07 15.27 -0.04
N ALA A 149 4.97 16.01 -0.09
CA ALA A 149 4.79 17.08 -1.05
C ALA A 149 5.44 18.35 -0.48
N GLU A 150 6.56 18.75 -1.05
CA GLU A 150 7.24 20.01 -0.68
C GLU A 150 6.59 21.19 -1.39
N GLU A 151 6.70 22.39 -0.80
CA GLU A 151 6.39 23.63 -1.49
C GLU A 151 7.39 23.83 -2.63
N ALA A 152 6.88 24.14 -3.82
CA ALA A 152 7.69 24.43 -5.00
C ALA A 152 8.20 25.87 -4.99
#